data_cfa91c14336b522adcdfffba37f05b2c
#
_entry.id   cfa91c14336b522adcdfffba37f05b2c
#
_cell.length_a   1.000
_cell.length_b   1.000
_cell.length_c   1.000
_cell.angle_alpha   90.00
_cell.angle_beta   90.00
_cell.angle_gamma   90.00
#
_symmetry.space_group_name_H-M   'P 1'
#
loop_
_entity.id
_entity.type
_entity.pdbx_description
1 polymer ?
#
loop_
_entity_poly.entity_id
_entity_poly.type
_entity_poly.pdbx_seq_one_letter_code
_entity_poly.pdbx_strand_id
1 'polypeptide(L)'
;MELIIDGYRVKPQPDQSLLQIVKSVGLSTGKLSTEPLAAKIAGEVFTLNYIPVRQKDVQPDALSVRRAMATSGGVIRLLRYTDPNGKDAYVRTAQFVIFLALRQLWPDAVAKMHCTVGAGLHISVSGAEDFSAETLKAQVRKIVEADIPLQRRRISTKEAIAYYESRKQRDKARLLAYRKKETFDIYAYEDFADYFYGEMAPSTGYLRVWDIRPAEGGFMFVFPDDRDPDRIADWQDSPNFFQVYNEGERWGQLMECETVADLNELVDNGRIRELIRVNEALHEKRYSQVADMICRRGGQTGPAGRTQLLGQDHFCKPSGYPASCIRKETHSSEFGRLLYRPG
;
A
#
# COMPACT_ATOMS: atom_id res chain seq x y z
N MET A 1 34.22 -12.45 -2.60
CA MET A 1 33.70 -11.07 -2.59
C MET A 1 33.50 -10.68 -1.14
N GLU A 2 33.97 -9.49 -0.74
CA GLU A 2 33.72 -8.93 0.59
C GLU A 2 32.50 -8.03 0.51
N LEU A 3 31.61 -8.11 1.51
CA LEU A 3 30.44 -7.26 1.62
C LEU A 3 30.63 -6.27 2.78
N ILE A 4 30.07 -5.08 2.64
CA ILE A 4 30.01 -4.07 3.70
C ILE A 4 28.53 -3.86 4.03
N ILE A 5 28.07 -4.40 5.16
CA ILE A 5 26.68 -4.35 5.62
C ILE A 5 26.59 -3.41 6.82
N ASP A 6 25.94 -2.25 6.67
CA ASP A 6 25.87 -1.19 7.68
C ASP A 6 27.25 -0.89 8.33
N GLY A 7 28.32 -0.92 7.52
CA GLY A 7 29.70 -0.68 7.97
C GLY A 7 30.47 -1.93 8.42
N TYR A 8 29.82 -3.06 8.61
CA TYR A 8 30.48 -4.32 8.97
C TYR A 8 31.02 -5.02 7.71
N ARG A 9 32.31 -5.36 7.71
CA ARG A 9 32.94 -6.14 6.63
C ARG A 9 32.72 -7.63 6.85
N VAL A 10 32.11 -8.30 5.89
CA VAL A 10 31.73 -9.70 5.98
C VAL A 10 32.15 -10.44 4.70
N LYS A 11 32.70 -11.64 4.84
CA LYS A 11 32.92 -12.58 3.72
C LYS A 11 31.78 -13.60 3.74
N PRO A 12 30.79 -13.49 2.84
CA PRO A 12 29.66 -14.43 2.79
C PRO A 12 30.13 -15.81 2.36
N GLN A 13 29.53 -16.83 2.91
CA GLN A 13 29.66 -18.19 2.39
C GLN A 13 28.84 -18.33 1.09
N PRO A 14 29.21 -19.26 0.21
CA PRO A 14 28.37 -19.59 -0.95
C PRO A 14 26.96 -19.97 -0.49
N ASP A 15 25.97 -19.52 -1.24
CA ASP A 15 24.52 -19.77 -1.01
C ASP A 15 23.95 -19.25 0.32
N GLN A 16 24.70 -18.44 1.05
CA GLN A 16 24.23 -17.78 2.27
C GLN A 16 23.33 -16.58 1.93
N SER A 17 22.13 -16.51 2.50
CA SER A 17 21.25 -15.36 2.33
C SER A 17 21.70 -14.14 3.13
N LEU A 18 21.27 -12.94 2.75
CA LEU A 18 21.51 -11.73 3.52
C LEU A 18 20.98 -11.86 4.94
N LEU A 19 19.83 -12.50 5.13
CA LEU A 19 19.25 -12.77 6.45
C LEU A 19 20.20 -13.61 7.33
N GLN A 20 20.78 -14.68 6.78
CA GLN A 20 21.74 -15.52 7.50
C GLN A 20 23.00 -14.73 7.84
N ILE A 21 23.48 -13.89 6.93
CA ILE A 21 24.64 -13.03 7.17
C ILE A 21 24.33 -12.03 8.29
N VAL A 22 23.18 -11.32 8.20
CA VAL A 22 22.73 -10.34 9.21
C VAL A 22 22.63 -10.97 10.60
N LYS A 23 22.08 -12.20 10.69
CA LYS A 23 22.03 -12.97 11.95
C LYS A 23 23.40 -13.34 12.46
N SER A 24 24.32 -13.78 11.58
CA SER A 24 25.67 -14.19 11.97
C SER A 24 26.54 -13.06 12.53
N VAL A 25 26.29 -11.82 12.11
CA VAL A 25 27.00 -10.63 12.60
C VAL A 25 26.24 -9.89 13.73
N GLY A 26 25.17 -10.49 14.26
CA GLY A 26 24.43 -9.95 15.41
C GLY A 26 23.61 -8.69 15.13
N LEU A 27 23.25 -8.42 13.86
CA LEU A 27 22.45 -7.26 13.47
C LEU A 27 20.93 -7.53 13.53
N SER A 28 20.51 -8.76 13.82
CA SER A 28 19.11 -9.14 14.09
C SER A 28 18.90 -9.13 15.61
N THR A 29 18.03 -8.26 16.10
CA THR A 29 17.90 -7.96 17.53
C THR A 29 16.62 -8.46 18.18
N GLY A 30 15.62 -8.81 17.37
CA GLY A 30 14.31 -9.20 17.83
C GLY A 30 13.36 -8.05 18.16
N LYS A 31 13.81 -6.78 18.17
CA LYS A 31 13.00 -5.59 18.36
C LYS A 31 12.71 -4.94 17.02
N LEU A 32 11.45 -4.57 16.73
CA LEU A 32 11.07 -4.03 15.45
C LEU A 32 11.80 -2.71 15.12
N SER A 33 12.07 -1.88 16.13
CA SER A 33 12.82 -0.62 15.98
C SER A 33 14.21 -0.79 15.37
N THR A 34 14.86 -1.94 15.59
CA THR A 34 16.23 -2.22 15.16
C THR A 34 16.36 -3.41 14.23
N GLU A 35 15.29 -4.19 14.04
CA GLU A 35 15.27 -5.37 13.18
C GLU A 35 15.32 -4.97 11.70
N PRO A 36 16.24 -5.52 10.90
CA PRO A 36 16.25 -5.32 9.46
C PRO A 36 15.07 -6.04 8.80
N LEU A 37 14.34 -5.31 7.95
CA LEU A 37 13.19 -5.82 7.20
C LEU A 37 13.52 -6.07 5.72
N ALA A 38 14.43 -5.28 5.18
CA ALA A 38 14.90 -5.36 3.80
C ALA A 38 16.34 -4.82 3.70
N ALA A 39 16.91 -4.86 2.52
CA ALA A 39 18.22 -4.30 2.22
C ALA A 39 18.16 -3.36 1.01
N LYS A 40 18.98 -2.30 1.01
CA LYS A 40 19.18 -1.39 -0.11
C LYS A 40 20.57 -1.55 -0.69
N ILE A 41 20.65 -1.82 -2.00
CA ILE A 41 21.90 -2.06 -2.74
C ILE A 41 21.85 -1.19 -4.00
N ALA A 42 22.79 -0.29 -4.17
CA ALA A 42 22.88 0.63 -5.33
C ALA A 42 21.57 1.40 -5.60
N GLY A 43 20.81 1.73 -4.55
CA GLY A 43 19.54 2.44 -4.67
C GLY A 43 18.30 1.56 -4.77
N GLU A 44 18.43 0.29 -5.13
CA GLU A 44 17.32 -0.68 -5.24
C GLU A 44 17.08 -1.43 -3.92
N VAL A 45 15.84 -1.83 -3.67
CA VAL A 45 15.42 -2.56 -2.46
C VAL A 45 15.34 -4.05 -2.76
N PHE A 46 15.89 -4.86 -1.85
CA PHE A 46 15.91 -6.32 -1.94
C PHE A 46 15.43 -6.96 -0.65
N THR A 47 14.83 -8.13 -0.76
CA THR A 47 14.53 -8.97 0.40
C THR A 47 15.79 -9.46 1.08
N LEU A 48 15.75 -9.67 2.39
CA LEU A 48 16.86 -10.31 3.12
C LEU A 48 17.00 -11.81 2.79
N ASN A 49 16.00 -12.43 2.17
CA ASN A 49 16.11 -13.80 1.67
C ASN A 49 16.99 -13.92 0.43
N TYR A 50 17.47 -12.79 -0.10
CA TYR A 50 18.38 -12.75 -1.24
C TYR A 50 19.75 -13.36 -0.92
N ILE A 51 20.31 -14.11 -1.88
CA ILE A 51 21.62 -14.76 -1.78
C ILE A 51 22.63 -14.00 -2.64
N PRO A 52 23.56 -13.23 -2.04
CA PRO A 52 24.48 -12.35 -2.77
C PRO A 52 25.58 -13.10 -3.54
N VAL A 53 25.97 -14.30 -3.08
CA VAL A 53 27.00 -15.13 -3.73
C VAL A 53 26.41 -16.51 -4.04
N ARG A 54 25.90 -16.68 -5.24
CA ARG A 54 25.29 -17.94 -5.67
C ARG A 54 26.18 -18.68 -6.66
N GLN A 55 26.29 -20.00 -6.49
CA GLN A 55 27.04 -20.86 -7.42
C GLN A 55 26.29 -21.14 -8.73
N LYS A 56 24.95 -21.11 -8.74
CA LYS A 56 24.12 -21.34 -9.93
C LYS A 56 23.05 -20.27 -10.11
N ASP A 57 22.88 -19.79 -11.36
CA ASP A 57 21.90 -18.77 -11.76
C ASP A 57 20.51 -19.38 -11.90
N VAL A 58 19.67 -19.28 -10.88
CA VAL A 58 18.29 -19.78 -10.93
C VAL A 58 17.24 -18.76 -10.45
N GLN A 59 17.62 -17.52 -10.13
CA GLN A 59 16.63 -16.51 -9.70
C GLN A 59 16.35 -15.47 -10.79
N PRO A 60 15.07 -15.07 -10.97
CA PRO A 60 14.65 -14.11 -11.99
C PRO A 60 15.35 -12.75 -11.92
N ASP A 61 15.85 -12.35 -10.75
CA ASP A 61 16.48 -11.05 -10.51
C ASP A 61 18.00 -11.11 -10.34
N ALA A 62 18.62 -12.27 -10.61
CA ALA A 62 20.06 -12.46 -10.43
C ALA A 62 20.92 -11.43 -11.20
N LEU A 63 20.46 -11.00 -12.40
CA LEU A 63 21.17 -10.01 -13.21
C LEU A 63 21.08 -8.60 -12.63
N SER A 64 19.90 -8.15 -12.17
CA SER A 64 19.73 -6.81 -11.59
C SER A 64 20.51 -6.69 -10.30
N VAL A 65 20.51 -7.72 -9.48
CA VAL A 65 21.22 -7.73 -8.23
C VAL A 65 22.74 -7.82 -8.42
N ARG A 66 23.23 -8.65 -9.34
CA ARG A 66 24.66 -8.68 -9.69
C ARG A 66 25.14 -7.30 -10.17
N ARG A 67 24.32 -6.62 -10.96
CA ARG A 67 24.59 -5.26 -11.42
C ARG A 67 24.62 -4.27 -10.26
N ALA A 68 23.63 -4.33 -9.38
CA ALA A 68 23.55 -3.50 -8.17
C ALA A 68 24.73 -3.74 -7.24
N MET A 69 25.12 -5.00 -7.02
CA MET A 69 26.28 -5.37 -6.20
C MET A 69 27.60 -4.89 -6.81
N ALA A 70 27.78 -5.01 -8.13
CA ALA A 70 28.96 -4.50 -8.83
C ALA A 70 29.03 -2.97 -8.74
N THR A 71 27.90 -2.28 -8.90
CA THR A 71 27.78 -0.82 -8.84
C THR A 71 28.04 -0.28 -7.43
N SER A 72 27.56 -0.97 -6.40
CA SER A 72 27.73 -0.55 -4.98
C SER A 72 29.10 -0.90 -4.39
N GLY A 73 29.95 -1.64 -5.12
CA GLY A 73 31.18 -2.17 -4.54
C GLY A 73 30.95 -3.12 -3.35
N GLY A 74 29.79 -3.77 -3.29
CA GLY A 74 29.40 -4.67 -2.21
C GLY A 74 28.86 -3.96 -0.95
N VAL A 75 28.53 -2.67 -1.05
CA VAL A 75 27.92 -1.91 0.06
C VAL A 75 26.42 -2.17 0.11
N ILE A 76 25.95 -2.57 1.29
CA ILE A 76 24.55 -2.92 1.60
C ILE A 76 24.12 -2.11 2.81
N ARG A 77 23.02 -1.38 2.66
CA ARG A 77 22.34 -0.70 3.78
C ARG A 77 21.12 -1.53 4.20
N LEU A 78 21.00 -1.84 5.48
CA LEU A 78 19.82 -2.48 6.04
C LEU A 78 18.70 -1.45 6.25
N LEU A 79 17.49 -1.85 5.94
CA LEU A 79 16.28 -1.03 6.05
C LEU A 79 15.44 -1.54 7.21
N ARG A 80 15.13 -0.64 8.13
CA ARG A 80 14.34 -0.91 9.35
C ARG A 80 12.97 -0.26 9.24
N TYR A 81 12.09 -0.48 10.20
CA TYR A 81 10.75 0.12 10.21
C TYR A 81 10.79 1.67 10.15
N THR A 82 11.78 2.30 10.72
CA THR A 82 12.00 3.75 10.67
C THR A 82 12.42 4.29 9.30
N ASP A 83 12.89 3.41 8.41
CA ASP A 83 13.16 3.76 7.01
C ASP A 83 11.87 3.61 6.18
N PRO A 84 11.53 4.56 5.28
CA PRO A 84 10.30 4.47 4.48
C PRO A 84 10.15 3.14 3.75
N ASN A 85 11.18 2.67 3.06
CA ASN A 85 11.14 1.40 2.34
C ASN A 85 11.07 0.17 3.28
N GLY A 86 11.62 0.25 4.50
CA GLY A 86 11.48 -0.78 5.51
C GLY A 86 10.05 -0.83 6.06
N LYS A 87 9.45 0.34 6.34
CA LYS A 87 8.04 0.45 6.70
C LYS A 87 7.13 -0.12 5.60
N ASP A 88 7.40 0.20 4.34
CA ASP A 88 6.67 -0.35 3.20
C ASP A 88 6.75 -1.88 3.13
N ALA A 89 7.92 -2.46 3.39
CA ALA A 89 8.08 -3.92 3.46
C ALA A 89 7.24 -4.53 4.59
N TYR A 90 7.20 -3.89 5.75
CA TYR A 90 6.37 -4.30 6.89
C TYR A 90 4.87 -4.23 6.56
N VAL A 91 4.41 -3.12 5.96
CA VAL A 91 3.01 -2.92 5.57
C VAL A 91 2.57 -3.99 4.56
N ARG A 92 3.39 -4.28 3.54
CA ARG A 92 3.07 -5.34 2.55
C ARG A 92 3.01 -6.72 3.21
N THR A 93 3.91 -7.00 4.15
CA THR A 93 3.87 -8.24 4.94
C THR A 93 2.58 -8.34 5.75
N ALA A 94 2.15 -7.26 6.40
CA ALA A 94 0.90 -7.21 7.14
C ALA A 94 -0.31 -7.48 6.21
N GLN A 95 -0.35 -6.83 5.06
CA GLN A 95 -1.40 -7.02 4.06
C GLN A 95 -1.48 -8.49 3.60
N PHE A 96 -0.33 -9.09 3.28
CA PHE A 96 -0.28 -10.51 2.89
C PHE A 96 -0.83 -11.43 3.99
N VAL A 97 -0.38 -11.24 5.22
CA VAL A 97 -0.82 -12.05 6.38
C VAL A 97 -2.31 -11.90 6.65
N ILE A 98 -2.84 -10.67 6.57
CA ILE A 98 -4.26 -10.38 6.73
C ILE A 98 -5.09 -11.11 5.68
N PHE A 99 -4.74 -10.97 4.39
CA PHE A 99 -5.50 -11.62 3.32
C PHE A 99 -5.38 -13.13 3.34
N LEU A 100 -4.22 -13.67 3.75
CA LEU A 100 -4.05 -15.11 4.00
C LEU A 100 -4.97 -15.58 5.13
N ALA A 101 -5.01 -14.86 6.26
CA ALA A 101 -5.89 -15.19 7.39
C ALA A 101 -7.37 -15.14 7.02
N LEU A 102 -7.79 -14.10 6.30
CA LEU A 102 -9.16 -13.98 5.81
C LEU A 102 -9.53 -15.13 4.89
N ARG A 103 -8.62 -15.50 3.97
CA ARG A 103 -8.85 -16.63 3.05
C ARG A 103 -8.99 -17.96 3.78
N GLN A 104 -8.20 -18.17 4.83
CA GLN A 104 -8.26 -19.42 5.63
C GLN A 104 -9.53 -19.52 6.47
N LEU A 105 -10.02 -18.39 7.00
CA LEU A 105 -11.23 -18.38 7.86
C LEU A 105 -12.52 -18.28 7.04
N TRP A 106 -12.55 -17.41 6.02
CA TRP A 106 -13.73 -17.11 5.21
C TRP A 106 -13.35 -17.14 3.70
N PRO A 107 -13.27 -18.34 3.10
CA PRO A 107 -12.78 -18.50 1.71
C PRO A 107 -13.59 -17.73 0.66
N ASP A 108 -14.87 -17.53 0.89
CA ASP A 108 -15.80 -16.83 -0.02
C ASP A 108 -15.96 -15.34 0.30
N ALA A 109 -15.38 -14.86 1.40
CA ALA A 109 -15.45 -13.46 1.78
C ALA A 109 -14.68 -12.58 0.78
N VAL A 110 -15.24 -11.41 0.52
CA VAL A 110 -14.60 -10.35 -0.24
C VAL A 110 -14.09 -9.30 0.74
N ALA A 111 -12.75 -9.16 0.80
CA ALA A 111 -12.10 -8.14 1.59
C ALA A 111 -11.58 -7.04 0.67
N LYS A 112 -11.94 -5.79 0.97
CA LYS A 112 -11.51 -4.61 0.22
C LYS A 112 -10.67 -3.72 1.14
N MET A 113 -9.45 -3.46 0.73
CA MET A 113 -8.56 -2.52 1.39
C MET A 113 -8.91 -1.10 0.95
N HIS A 114 -9.12 -0.22 1.92
CA HIS A 114 -9.54 1.15 1.66
C HIS A 114 -8.39 2.14 1.88
N CYS A 115 -8.44 2.87 2.97
CA CYS A 115 -7.54 3.97 3.25
C CYS A 115 -6.83 3.81 4.58
N THR A 116 -5.74 4.54 4.73
CA THR A 116 -5.04 4.65 6.01
C THR A 116 -5.58 5.87 6.76
N VAL A 117 -5.98 5.68 8.02
CA VAL A 117 -6.45 6.73 8.92
C VAL A 117 -5.51 6.78 10.12
N GLY A 118 -4.66 7.79 10.18
CA GLY A 118 -3.55 7.82 11.14
C GLY A 118 -2.63 6.60 10.94
N ALA A 119 -2.41 5.83 11.98
CA ALA A 119 -1.63 4.59 11.93
C ALA A 119 -2.50 3.34 11.66
N GLY A 120 -3.76 3.48 11.28
CA GLY A 120 -4.67 2.37 11.01
C GLY A 120 -4.98 2.22 9.52
N LEU A 121 -5.04 0.99 9.02
CA LEU A 121 -5.49 0.62 7.68
C LEU A 121 -6.90 0.03 7.76
N HIS A 122 -7.86 0.66 7.13
CA HIS A 122 -9.25 0.19 7.08
C HIS A 122 -9.42 -0.88 6.02
N ILE A 123 -10.02 -2.00 6.40
CA ILE A 123 -10.36 -3.12 5.51
C ILE A 123 -11.81 -3.53 5.76
N SER A 124 -12.66 -3.43 4.75
CA SER A 124 -14.02 -3.95 4.79
C SER A 124 -14.05 -5.42 4.43
N VAL A 125 -15.01 -6.14 5.03
CA VAL A 125 -15.24 -7.57 4.78
C VAL A 125 -16.71 -7.76 4.48
N SER A 126 -17.02 -8.40 3.36
CA SER A 126 -18.38 -8.74 2.96
C SER A 126 -18.46 -10.23 2.58
N GLY A 127 -19.67 -10.81 2.67
CA GLY A 127 -19.85 -12.24 2.38
C GLY A 127 -19.37 -13.19 3.47
N ALA A 128 -19.14 -12.68 4.70
CA ALA A 128 -18.84 -13.46 5.90
C ALA A 128 -19.82 -13.05 7.01
N GLU A 129 -20.92 -13.79 7.16
CA GLU A 129 -21.97 -13.46 8.14
C GLU A 129 -21.50 -13.58 9.61
N ASP A 130 -20.54 -14.48 9.85
CA ASP A 130 -19.92 -14.76 11.15
C ASP A 130 -18.58 -14.02 11.34
N PHE A 131 -18.32 -12.97 10.56
CA PHE A 131 -17.06 -12.22 10.68
C PHE A 131 -16.85 -11.68 12.09
N SER A 132 -15.66 -11.93 12.63
CA SER A 132 -15.22 -11.40 13.92
C SER A 132 -13.77 -10.91 13.83
N ALA A 133 -13.55 -9.67 14.24
CA ALA A 133 -12.22 -9.09 14.31
C ALA A 133 -11.30 -9.85 15.28
N GLU A 134 -11.84 -10.37 16.39
CA GLU A 134 -11.09 -11.17 17.36
C GLU A 134 -10.68 -12.53 16.78
N THR A 135 -11.58 -13.18 16.03
CA THR A 135 -11.25 -14.44 15.33
C THR A 135 -10.16 -14.21 14.29
N LEU A 136 -10.26 -13.12 13.52
CA LEU A 136 -9.23 -12.72 12.56
C LEU A 136 -7.89 -12.46 13.26
N LYS A 137 -7.90 -11.70 14.34
CA LYS A 137 -6.72 -11.38 15.15
C LYS A 137 -6.03 -12.65 15.66
N ALA A 138 -6.79 -13.62 16.14
CA ALA A 138 -6.26 -14.91 16.58
C ALA A 138 -5.61 -15.68 15.42
N GLN A 139 -6.22 -15.68 14.23
CA GLN A 139 -5.66 -16.36 13.06
C GLN A 139 -4.39 -15.66 12.53
N VAL A 140 -4.38 -14.33 12.46
CA VAL A 140 -3.18 -13.56 12.12
C VAL A 140 -2.04 -13.89 13.07
N ARG A 141 -2.30 -13.98 14.38
CA ARG A 141 -1.30 -14.38 15.38
C ARG A 141 -0.72 -15.76 15.11
N LYS A 142 -1.54 -16.75 14.79
CA LYS A 142 -1.08 -18.10 14.42
C LYS A 142 -0.16 -18.09 13.19
N ILE A 143 -0.50 -17.30 12.17
CA ILE A 143 0.31 -17.18 10.94
C ILE A 143 1.66 -16.51 11.25
N VAL A 144 1.65 -15.49 12.11
CA VAL A 144 2.88 -14.81 12.57
C VAL A 144 3.78 -15.77 13.37
N GLU A 145 3.21 -16.52 14.30
CA GLU A 145 3.92 -17.52 15.12
C GLU A 145 4.47 -18.67 14.29
N ALA A 146 3.82 -19.02 13.18
CA ALA A 146 4.31 -20.04 12.25
C ALA A 146 5.54 -19.60 11.46
N ASP A 147 5.91 -18.32 11.48
CA ASP A 147 7.10 -17.73 10.86
C ASP A 147 7.33 -18.16 9.41
N ILE A 148 6.27 -18.11 8.60
CA ILE A 148 6.24 -18.58 7.22
C ILE A 148 7.20 -17.74 6.35
N PRO A 149 8.18 -18.35 5.66
CA PRO A 149 9.08 -17.64 4.77
C PRO A 149 8.32 -17.01 3.59
N LEU A 150 8.55 -15.73 3.33
CA LEU A 150 7.94 -14.99 2.23
C LEU A 150 8.90 -14.94 1.04
N GLN A 151 8.50 -15.55 -0.05
CA GLN A 151 9.32 -15.61 -1.27
C GLN A 151 8.53 -15.11 -2.46
N ARG A 152 9.12 -14.19 -3.19
CA ARG A 152 8.60 -13.70 -4.45
C ARG A 152 8.81 -14.75 -5.54
N ARG A 153 7.75 -15.04 -6.29
CA ARG A 153 7.75 -15.93 -7.45
C ARG A 153 7.36 -15.15 -8.69
N ARG A 154 8.01 -15.44 -9.80
CA ARG A 154 7.66 -14.87 -11.09
C ARG A 154 6.87 -15.89 -11.89
N ILE A 155 5.68 -15.49 -12.34
CA ILE A 155 4.79 -16.29 -13.20
C ILE A 155 4.49 -15.49 -14.48
N SER A 156 3.91 -16.16 -15.48
CA SER A 156 3.41 -15.45 -16.65
C SER A 156 2.15 -14.65 -16.30
N THR A 157 1.92 -13.53 -16.99
CA THR A 157 0.69 -12.74 -16.81
C THR A 157 -0.55 -13.59 -17.12
N LYS A 158 -0.47 -14.52 -18.08
CA LYS A 158 -1.55 -15.45 -18.40
C LYS A 158 -1.89 -16.39 -17.23
N GLU A 159 -0.88 -16.97 -16.59
CA GLU A 159 -1.08 -17.80 -15.38
C GLU A 159 -1.69 -16.99 -14.23
N ALA A 160 -1.25 -15.73 -14.04
CA ALA A 160 -1.82 -14.88 -13.02
C ALA A 160 -3.29 -14.56 -13.28
N ILE A 161 -3.68 -14.26 -14.53
CA ILE A 161 -5.08 -14.02 -14.91
C ILE A 161 -5.92 -15.27 -14.63
N ALA A 162 -5.48 -16.45 -15.08
CA ALA A 162 -6.19 -17.71 -14.86
C ALA A 162 -6.36 -18.02 -13.36
N TYR A 163 -5.33 -17.75 -12.55
CA TYR A 163 -5.40 -17.88 -11.10
C TYR A 163 -6.49 -16.99 -10.49
N TYR A 164 -6.50 -15.68 -10.81
CA TYR A 164 -7.49 -14.75 -10.25
C TYR A 164 -8.91 -15.03 -10.74
N GLU A 165 -9.09 -15.47 -11.99
CA GLU A 165 -10.39 -15.92 -12.52
C GLU A 165 -10.91 -17.13 -11.75
N SER A 166 -10.07 -18.14 -11.51
CA SER A 166 -10.42 -19.34 -10.74
C SER A 166 -10.85 -19.03 -9.31
N ARG A 167 -10.35 -17.90 -8.76
CA ARG A 167 -10.66 -17.41 -7.41
C ARG A 167 -11.78 -16.36 -7.37
N LYS A 168 -12.49 -16.14 -8.49
CA LYS A 168 -13.57 -15.15 -8.64
C LYS A 168 -13.12 -13.70 -8.38
N GLN A 169 -11.81 -13.41 -8.44
CA GLN A 169 -11.23 -12.07 -8.29
C GLN A 169 -11.16 -11.38 -9.67
N ARG A 170 -12.32 -11.13 -10.25
CA ARG A 170 -12.46 -10.63 -11.64
C ARG A 170 -11.84 -9.25 -11.85
N ASP A 171 -11.88 -8.40 -10.85
CA ASP A 171 -11.25 -7.07 -10.83
C ASP A 171 -9.73 -7.15 -11.06
N LYS A 172 -9.06 -8.07 -10.35
CA LYS A 172 -7.62 -8.32 -10.53
C LYS A 172 -7.30 -8.92 -11.89
N ALA A 173 -8.10 -9.88 -12.35
CA ALA A 173 -7.91 -10.49 -13.67
C ALA A 173 -8.07 -9.46 -14.80
N ARG A 174 -9.13 -8.60 -14.73
CA ARG A 174 -9.35 -7.50 -15.68
C ARG A 174 -8.20 -6.49 -15.65
N LEU A 175 -7.73 -6.10 -14.47
CA LEU A 175 -6.60 -5.19 -14.33
C LEU A 175 -5.33 -5.74 -15.00
N LEU A 176 -5.05 -7.03 -14.82
CA LEU A 176 -3.88 -7.68 -15.44
C LEU A 176 -3.99 -7.78 -16.96
N ALA A 177 -5.20 -7.84 -17.53
CA ALA A 177 -5.40 -7.86 -18.98
C ALA A 177 -4.85 -6.59 -19.66
N TYR A 178 -4.82 -5.44 -18.97
CA TYR A 178 -4.24 -4.19 -19.46
C TYR A 178 -2.71 -4.12 -19.32
N ARG A 179 -2.10 -5.10 -18.67
CA ARG A 179 -0.66 -5.09 -18.43
C ARG A 179 0.14 -5.52 -19.67
N LYS A 180 1.07 -4.68 -20.10
CA LYS A 180 1.94 -4.95 -21.27
C LYS A 180 3.09 -5.93 -20.98
N LYS A 181 3.42 -6.18 -19.70
CA LYS A 181 4.52 -7.07 -19.32
C LYS A 181 4.06 -8.53 -19.32
N GLU A 182 4.85 -9.41 -19.90
CA GLU A 182 4.57 -10.83 -20.00
C GLU A 182 4.71 -11.59 -18.67
N THR A 183 5.47 -11.04 -17.73
CA THR A 183 5.74 -11.65 -16.44
C THR A 183 5.18 -10.82 -15.29
N PHE A 184 4.82 -11.52 -14.22
CA PHE A 184 4.17 -10.96 -13.05
C PHE A 184 4.75 -11.57 -11.77
N ASP A 185 5.05 -10.73 -10.79
CA ASP A 185 5.62 -11.18 -9.53
C ASP A 185 4.50 -11.30 -8.49
N ILE A 186 4.45 -12.47 -7.83
CA ILE A 186 3.50 -12.80 -6.76
C ILE A 186 4.23 -13.28 -5.52
N TYR A 187 3.58 -13.17 -4.38
CA TYR A 187 3.90 -13.92 -3.17
C TYR A 187 2.84 -15.00 -2.97
N ALA A 188 3.28 -16.19 -2.62
CA ALA A 188 2.37 -17.33 -2.50
C ALA A 188 2.71 -18.19 -1.27
N TYR A 189 1.69 -18.69 -0.63
CA TYR A 189 1.76 -19.70 0.42
C TYR A 189 0.58 -20.68 0.26
N GLU A 190 0.88 -21.96 0.15
CA GLU A 190 -0.10 -23.01 -0.16
C GLU A 190 -0.90 -22.65 -1.42
N ASP A 191 -2.21 -22.58 -1.31
CA ASP A 191 -3.13 -22.24 -2.39
C ASP A 191 -3.47 -20.74 -2.47
N PHE A 192 -2.96 -19.92 -1.54
CA PHE A 192 -3.12 -18.47 -1.55
C PHE A 192 -1.96 -17.79 -2.27
N ALA A 193 -2.28 -16.91 -3.21
CA ALA A 193 -1.30 -16.05 -3.86
C ALA A 193 -1.87 -14.65 -4.07
N ASP A 194 -1.03 -13.64 -3.88
CA ASP A 194 -1.38 -12.26 -4.22
C ASP A 194 -0.14 -11.48 -4.68
N TYR A 195 -0.38 -10.35 -5.33
CA TYR A 195 0.68 -9.51 -5.85
C TYR A 195 0.91 -8.29 -4.98
N PHE A 196 2.19 -7.89 -4.90
CA PHE A 196 2.59 -6.69 -4.19
C PHE A 196 3.71 -5.99 -4.97
N TYR A 197 3.65 -4.67 -5.02
CA TYR A 197 4.68 -3.87 -5.68
C TYR A 197 5.81 -3.56 -4.70
N GLY A 198 6.83 -4.40 -4.69
CA GLY A 198 8.02 -4.26 -3.87
C GLY A 198 8.27 -5.45 -2.95
N GLU A 199 9.32 -5.34 -2.15
CA GLU A 199 9.76 -6.42 -1.27
C GLU A 199 8.95 -6.45 0.03
N MET A 200 8.86 -7.65 0.60
CA MET A 200 8.30 -7.92 1.93
C MET A 200 9.42 -8.23 2.93
N ALA A 201 9.08 -8.25 4.21
CA ALA A 201 9.94 -8.81 5.24
C ALA A 201 10.27 -10.29 4.94
N PRO A 202 11.32 -10.86 5.53
CA PRO A 202 11.77 -12.22 5.23
C PRO A 202 10.74 -13.32 5.49
N SER A 203 9.90 -13.14 6.50
CA SER A 203 8.87 -14.10 6.92
C SER A 203 7.72 -13.39 7.64
N THR A 204 6.62 -14.12 7.86
CA THR A 204 5.46 -13.60 8.62
C THR A 204 5.80 -13.27 10.07
N GLY A 205 6.79 -13.93 10.67
CA GLY A 205 7.25 -13.68 12.04
C GLY A 205 7.88 -12.31 12.29
N TYR A 206 8.15 -11.55 11.22
CA TYR A 206 8.59 -10.15 11.33
C TYR A 206 7.44 -9.19 11.69
N LEU A 207 6.18 -9.63 11.57
CA LEU A 207 5.00 -8.85 11.95
C LEU A 207 4.77 -8.94 13.47
N ARG A 208 5.58 -8.21 14.25
CA ARG A 208 5.64 -8.35 15.71
C ARG A 208 4.75 -7.38 16.48
N VAL A 209 4.58 -6.16 15.97
CA VAL A 209 3.87 -5.07 16.66
C VAL A 209 2.69 -4.63 15.79
N TRP A 210 1.49 -5.05 16.15
CA TRP A 210 0.26 -4.74 15.42
C TRP A 210 -0.96 -4.99 16.30
N ASP A 211 -2.10 -4.43 15.89
CA ASP A 211 -3.40 -4.71 16.49
C ASP A 211 -4.49 -4.79 15.42
N ILE A 212 -5.59 -5.49 15.72
CA ILE A 212 -6.80 -5.49 14.92
C ILE A 212 -7.93 -5.02 15.82
N ARG A 213 -8.66 -3.99 15.37
CA ARG A 213 -9.80 -3.41 16.09
C ARG A 213 -11.03 -3.45 15.21
N PRO A 214 -12.23 -3.74 15.75
CA PRO A 214 -13.46 -3.64 14.99
C PRO A 214 -13.66 -2.23 14.43
N ALA A 215 -14.18 -2.14 13.20
CA ALA A 215 -14.57 -0.90 12.55
C ALA A 215 -15.83 -1.13 11.72
N GLU A 216 -16.51 -0.05 11.34
CA GLU A 216 -17.72 -0.11 10.53
C GLU A 216 -17.47 -0.87 9.22
N GLY A 217 -18.28 -1.90 8.97
CA GLY A 217 -18.17 -2.73 7.76
C GLY A 217 -16.95 -3.66 7.67
N GLY A 218 -16.15 -3.78 8.77
CA GLY A 218 -14.96 -4.62 8.77
C GLY A 218 -14.06 -4.41 9.99
N PHE A 219 -12.81 -4.02 9.76
CA PHE A 219 -11.83 -3.82 10.84
C PHE A 219 -10.77 -2.79 10.47
N MET A 220 -10.09 -2.34 11.50
CA MET A 220 -8.90 -1.50 11.40
C MET A 220 -7.66 -2.32 11.78
N PHE A 221 -6.69 -2.42 10.89
CA PHE A 221 -5.37 -2.93 11.23
C PHE A 221 -4.50 -1.77 11.68
N VAL A 222 -4.05 -1.79 12.94
CA VAL A 222 -3.26 -0.72 13.55
C VAL A 222 -1.79 -1.09 13.50
N PHE A 223 -1.00 -0.22 12.89
CA PHE A 223 0.45 -0.34 12.74
C PHE A 223 1.22 0.11 13.99
N PRO A 224 2.52 -0.20 14.05
CA PRO A 224 3.42 0.35 15.05
C PRO A 224 3.46 1.89 15.01
N ASP A 225 3.79 2.50 16.14
CA ASP A 225 4.06 3.93 16.22
C ASP A 225 5.33 4.31 15.44
N ASP A 226 5.29 5.40 14.68
CA ASP A 226 6.41 5.81 13.83
C ASP A 226 7.62 6.30 14.65
N ARG A 227 7.40 6.77 15.89
CA ARG A 227 8.45 7.26 16.79
C ARG A 227 8.98 6.16 17.69
N ASP A 228 8.14 5.18 18.03
CA ASP A 228 8.48 4.02 18.85
C ASP A 228 7.91 2.74 18.22
N PRO A 229 8.58 2.15 17.21
CA PRO A 229 8.07 0.99 16.50
C PRO A 229 7.87 -0.27 17.34
N ASP A 230 8.40 -0.30 18.57
CA ASP A 230 8.18 -1.40 19.49
C ASP A 230 6.84 -1.29 20.26
N ARG A 231 6.05 -0.25 19.98
CA ARG A 231 4.71 -0.02 20.51
C ARG A 231 3.67 0.08 19.39
N ILE A 232 2.46 -0.35 19.71
CA ILE A 232 1.29 -0.10 18.85
C ILE A 232 0.94 1.38 18.92
N ALA A 233 0.68 2.00 17.77
CA ALA A 233 0.28 3.40 17.71
C ALA A 233 -1.06 3.64 18.42
N ASP A 234 -1.20 4.83 19.01
CA ASP A 234 -2.46 5.31 19.54
C ASP A 234 -3.39 5.68 18.39
N TRP A 235 -4.24 4.73 18.01
CA TRP A 235 -5.25 4.96 16.99
C TRP A 235 -6.57 5.37 17.65
N GLN A 236 -7.15 6.46 17.15
CA GLN A 236 -8.48 6.93 17.54
C GLN A 236 -9.41 6.86 16.34
N ASP A 237 -10.64 6.44 16.60
CA ASP A 237 -11.68 6.42 15.59
C ASP A 237 -11.98 7.84 15.08
N SER A 238 -12.25 7.97 13.78
CA SER A 238 -12.55 9.23 13.13
C SER A 238 -13.83 9.13 12.30
N PRO A 239 -15.00 9.17 12.95
CA PRO A 239 -16.30 8.97 12.28
C PRO A 239 -16.54 9.95 11.14
N ASN A 240 -16.12 11.20 11.31
CA ASN A 240 -16.26 12.23 10.26
C ASN A 240 -15.44 11.89 9.00
N PHE A 241 -14.27 11.28 9.19
CA PHE A 241 -13.45 10.83 8.07
C PHE A 241 -14.14 9.71 7.30
N PHE A 242 -14.67 8.70 8.00
CA PHE A 242 -15.38 7.58 7.38
C PHE A 242 -16.64 8.05 6.64
N GLN A 243 -17.36 9.02 7.17
CA GLN A 243 -18.52 9.59 6.49
C GLN A 243 -18.13 10.18 5.11
N VAL A 244 -17.07 10.98 5.07
CA VAL A 244 -16.59 11.59 3.81
C VAL A 244 -16.04 10.52 2.87
N TYR A 245 -15.30 9.55 3.40
CA TYR A 245 -14.75 8.46 2.61
C TYR A 245 -15.85 7.60 1.96
N ASN A 246 -16.84 7.15 2.75
CA ASN A 246 -17.97 6.35 2.28
C ASN A 246 -18.83 7.09 1.23
N GLU A 247 -18.91 8.41 1.33
CA GLU A 247 -19.56 9.20 0.28
C GLU A 247 -18.78 9.15 -1.04
N GLY A 248 -17.45 9.18 -1.01
CA GLY A 248 -16.58 8.99 -2.18
C GLY A 248 -16.77 7.61 -2.84
N GLU A 249 -16.80 6.55 -2.02
CA GLU A 249 -17.07 5.18 -2.49
C GLU A 249 -18.44 5.07 -3.16
N ARG A 250 -19.49 5.66 -2.55
CA ARG A 250 -20.83 5.68 -3.13
C ARG A 250 -20.88 6.36 -4.50
N TRP A 251 -20.08 7.40 -4.71
CA TRP A 251 -19.97 8.05 -6.02
C TRP A 251 -19.28 7.15 -7.04
N GLY A 252 -18.23 6.41 -6.65
CA GLY A 252 -17.61 5.39 -7.50
C GLY A 252 -18.65 4.36 -8.00
N GLN A 253 -19.49 3.88 -7.08
CA GLN A 253 -20.58 2.95 -7.40
C GLN A 253 -21.61 3.55 -8.38
N LEU A 254 -22.08 4.77 -8.12
CA LEU A 254 -23.04 5.47 -8.99
C LEU A 254 -22.49 5.73 -10.40
N MET A 255 -21.18 5.90 -10.52
CA MET A 255 -20.50 6.10 -11.80
C MET A 255 -20.04 4.79 -12.45
N GLU A 256 -20.31 3.65 -11.84
CA GLU A 256 -19.84 2.33 -12.29
C GLU A 256 -18.32 2.29 -12.54
N CYS A 257 -17.57 3.01 -11.67
CA CYS A 257 -16.12 3.12 -11.73
C CYS A 257 -15.53 3.01 -10.31
N GLU A 258 -15.50 1.79 -9.78
CA GLU A 258 -15.00 1.50 -8.43
C GLU A 258 -13.56 1.05 -8.41
N THR A 259 -13.05 0.54 -9.53
CA THR A 259 -11.72 -0.05 -9.63
C THR A 259 -10.90 0.58 -10.75
N VAL A 260 -9.57 0.40 -10.67
CA VAL A 260 -8.67 0.81 -11.76
C VAL A 260 -8.98 0.05 -13.06
N ALA A 261 -9.52 -1.17 -12.98
CA ALA A 261 -9.94 -1.92 -14.15
C ALA A 261 -11.12 -1.22 -14.86
N ASP A 262 -12.11 -0.72 -14.12
CA ASP A 262 -13.23 0.05 -14.66
C ASP A 262 -12.74 1.35 -15.31
N LEU A 263 -11.80 2.03 -14.65
CA LEU A 263 -11.18 3.24 -15.20
C LEU A 263 -10.47 2.95 -16.53
N ASN A 264 -9.72 1.87 -16.63
CA ASN A 264 -9.05 1.46 -17.86
C ASN A 264 -10.06 1.17 -18.98
N GLU A 265 -11.18 0.50 -18.66
CA GLU A 265 -12.26 0.26 -19.65
C GLU A 265 -12.90 1.55 -20.15
N LEU A 266 -13.12 2.53 -19.26
CA LEU A 266 -13.64 3.84 -19.66
C LEU A 266 -12.66 4.59 -20.58
N VAL A 267 -11.36 4.45 -20.33
CA VAL A 267 -10.31 5.03 -21.21
C VAL A 267 -10.34 4.37 -22.58
N ASP A 268 -10.35 3.04 -22.65
CA ASP A 268 -10.33 2.28 -23.91
C ASP A 268 -11.60 2.52 -24.74
N ASN A 269 -12.74 2.65 -24.08
CA ASN A 269 -14.03 2.94 -24.73
C ASN A 269 -14.24 4.43 -25.07
N GLY A 270 -13.26 5.29 -24.78
CA GLY A 270 -13.33 6.73 -25.05
C GLY A 270 -14.30 7.51 -24.13
N ARG A 271 -14.86 6.86 -23.09
CA ARG A 271 -15.84 7.44 -22.17
C ARG A 271 -15.25 8.17 -20.98
N ILE A 272 -13.95 8.21 -20.85
CA ILE A 272 -13.25 8.86 -19.72
C ILE A 272 -13.64 10.35 -19.55
N ARG A 273 -13.98 11.04 -20.65
CA ARG A 273 -14.41 12.45 -20.60
C ARG A 273 -15.75 12.63 -19.88
N GLU A 274 -16.65 11.65 -19.93
CA GLU A 274 -17.91 11.69 -19.19
C GLU A 274 -17.64 11.61 -17.69
N LEU A 275 -16.77 10.67 -17.27
CA LEU A 275 -16.36 10.54 -15.88
C LEU A 275 -15.73 11.84 -15.35
N ILE A 276 -14.80 12.46 -16.11
CA ILE A 276 -14.17 13.72 -15.74
C ILE A 276 -15.20 14.81 -15.52
N ARG A 277 -16.14 15.00 -16.44
CA ARG A 277 -17.20 16.03 -16.35
C ARG A 277 -18.08 15.85 -15.12
N VAL A 278 -18.46 14.59 -14.81
CA VAL A 278 -19.29 14.28 -13.65
C VAL A 278 -18.52 14.58 -12.35
N ASN A 279 -17.23 14.20 -12.27
CA ASN A 279 -16.39 14.50 -11.11
C ASN A 279 -16.18 16.02 -10.94
N GLU A 280 -15.94 16.76 -12.02
CA GLU A 280 -15.80 18.22 -11.95
C GLU A 280 -17.09 18.88 -11.42
N ALA A 281 -18.26 18.49 -11.95
CA ALA A 281 -19.55 19.00 -11.48
C ALA A 281 -19.80 18.67 -9.99
N LEU A 282 -19.40 17.48 -9.55
CA LEU A 282 -19.48 17.07 -8.15
C LEU A 282 -18.60 17.93 -7.26
N HIS A 283 -17.36 18.18 -7.66
CA HIS A 283 -16.45 19.06 -6.93
C HIS A 283 -16.99 20.48 -6.85
N GLU A 284 -17.50 21.05 -7.94
CA GLU A 284 -18.13 22.39 -7.94
C GLU A 284 -19.29 22.47 -6.93
N LYS A 285 -20.15 21.44 -6.91
CA LYS A 285 -21.23 21.35 -5.92
C LYS A 285 -20.70 21.33 -4.49
N ARG A 286 -19.63 20.57 -4.22
CA ARG A 286 -19.00 20.50 -2.88
C ARG A 286 -18.39 21.84 -2.47
N TYR A 287 -17.66 22.49 -3.37
CA TYR A 287 -17.10 23.82 -3.08
C TYR A 287 -18.18 24.82 -2.74
N SER A 288 -19.31 24.80 -3.48
CA SER A 288 -20.46 25.66 -3.18
C SER A 288 -21.03 25.38 -1.78
N GLN A 289 -21.21 24.12 -1.41
CA GLN A 289 -21.69 23.74 -0.07
C GLN A 289 -20.74 24.21 1.05
N VAL A 290 -19.42 24.05 0.87
CA VAL A 290 -18.43 24.51 1.84
C VAL A 290 -18.45 26.03 1.97
N ALA A 291 -18.54 26.73 0.85
CA ALA A 291 -18.66 28.21 0.84
C ALA A 291 -19.91 28.68 1.59
N ASP A 292 -21.07 28.02 1.36
CA ASP A 292 -22.31 28.33 2.08
C ASP A 292 -22.17 28.08 3.59
N MET A 293 -21.52 26.99 3.99
CA MET A 293 -21.27 26.71 5.42
C MET A 293 -20.38 27.78 6.06
N ILE A 294 -19.34 28.24 5.37
CA ILE A 294 -18.44 29.30 5.85
C ILE A 294 -19.22 30.59 6.01
N CYS A 295 -20.02 30.98 5.01
CA CYS A 295 -20.84 32.17 5.05
C CYS A 295 -21.85 32.17 6.22
N ARG A 296 -22.54 31.02 6.43
CA ARG A 296 -23.50 30.85 7.54
C ARG A 296 -22.85 30.94 8.91
N ARG A 297 -21.61 30.52 9.07
CA ARG A 297 -20.85 30.58 10.33
C ARG A 297 -20.18 31.92 10.60
N GLY A 298 -20.49 32.98 9.84
CA GLY A 298 -20.03 34.33 10.09
C GLY A 298 -18.59 34.63 9.66
N GLY A 299 -18.04 33.89 8.71
CA GLY A 299 -16.85 34.31 7.94
C GLY A 299 -15.53 34.59 8.69
N GLN A 300 -15.41 34.27 9.99
CA GLN A 300 -14.14 34.39 10.71
C GLN A 300 -13.28 33.13 10.51
N THR A 301 -12.74 32.96 9.31
CA THR A 301 -11.59 32.08 9.11
C THR A 301 -10.32 32.86 9.51
N GLY A 302 -9.75 32.49 10.64
CA GLY A 302 -8.45 33.04 11.06
C GLY A 302 -7.35 32.75 10.02
N PRO A 303 -6.21 33.44 10.05
CA PRO A 303 -5.12 33.36 9.08
C PRO A 303 -4.56 31.94 8.88
N ALA A 304 -4.76 31.01 9.81
CA ALA A 304 -4.30 29.64 9.73
C ALA A 304 -5.16 28.71 8.82
N GLY A 305 -6.40 29.12 8.48
CA GLY A 305 -7.26 28.34 7.58
C GLY A 305 -6.98 28.53 6.09
N ARG A 306 -6.07 29.42 5.76
CA ARG A 306 -5.89 29.88 4.37
C ARG A 306 -5.07 28.94 3.47
N THR A 307 -4.28 28.04 4.02
CA THR A 307 -3.24 27.34 3.25
C THR A 307 -3.40 25.81 3.19
N GLN A 308 -4.21 25.20 4.03
CA GLN A 308 -4.25 23.73 4.11
C GLN A 308 -5.43 23.05 3.45
N LEU A 309 -6.51 23.76 3.15
CA LEU A 309 -7.72 23.13 2.64
C LEU A 309 -7.81 23.00 1.13
N LEU A 310 -7.13 23.80 0.33
CA LEU A 310 -7.35 23.79 -1.13
C LEU A 310 -6.13 24.11 -1.99
N GLY A 311 -4.91 24.11 -1.54
CA GLY A 311 -3.72 24.13 -2.41
C GLY A 311 -3.65 25.16 -3.55
N GLN A 312 -4.49 26.22 -3.54
CA GLN A 312 -4.45 27.29 -4.54
C GLN A 312 -4.95 28.64 -4.00
N ASP A 313 -4.30 29.70 -4.46
CA ASP A 313 -4.37 31.09 -4.04
C ASP A 313 -5.69 31.83 -4.29
N HIS A 314 -6.83 31.17 -4.43
CA HIS A 314 -8.08 31.79 -4.87
C HIS A 314 -9.21 31.85 -3.85
N PHE A 315 -9.01 31.42 -2.62
CA PHE A 315 -10.04 31.50 -1.59
C PHE A 315 -9.88 32.72 -0.69
N CYS A 316 -10.84 33.64 -0.81
CA CYS A 316 -11.11 34.77 0.06
C CYS A 316 -10.10 35.90 0.07
N LYS A 317 -10.31 36.91 -0.78
CA LYS A 317 -9.87 38.25 -0.48
C LYS A 317 -10.67 38.79 0.75
N PRO A 318 -10.02 39.43 1.72
CA PRO A 318 -10.69 39.98 2.89
C PRO A 318 -11.31 41.31 2.54
N SER A 319 -12.43 41.34 1.90
CA SER A 319 -13.27 42.50 1.74
C SER A 319 -14.66 42.06 1.26
N GLY A 320 -15.62 42.03 2.19
CA GLY A 320 -17.03 42.32 2.06
C GLY A 320 -17.84 41.87 0.84
N TYR A 321 -17.39 40.93 0.03
CA TYR A 321 -18.13 40.48 -1.15
C TYR A 321 -18.95 39.25 -0.86
N PRO A 322 -20.23 39.22 -1.30
CA PRO A 322 -21.11 38.06 -1.15
C PRO A 322 -20.62 36.84 -1.95
N ALA A 323 -21.06 35.65 -1.58
CA ALA A 323 -20.69 34.35 -2.13
C ALA A 323 -20.84 34.20 -3.67
N SER A 324 -21.41 35.20 -4.35
CA SER A 324 -21.51 35.26 -5.82
C SER A 324 -20.15 35.47 -6.54
N CYS A 325 -19.07 35.72 -5.80
CA CYS A 325 -17.73 35.92 -6.38
C CYS A 325 -16.85 34.66 -6.48
N ILE A 326 -17.38 33.48 -6.22
CA ILE A 326 -16.73 32.22 -6.62
C ILE A 326 -16.97 32.03 -8.12
N ARG A 327 -16.40 32.93 -8.90
CA ARG A 327 -16.46 32.82 -10.36
C ARG A 327 -15.12 32.26 -10.85
N LYS A 328 -15.24 31.10 -11.50
CA LYS A 328 -14.38 30.47 -12.49
C LYS A 328 -13.14 31.25 -12.90
N GLU A 329 -12.00 30.68 -12.64
CA GLU A 329 -10.97 30.47 -13.66
C GLU A 329 -10.41 29.07 -13.44
N THR A 330 -11.09 28.09 -14.00
CA THR A 330 -10.56 26.73 -14.12
C THR A 330 -9.54 26.73 -15.24
N HIS A 331 -8.27 26.89 -14.89
CA HIS A 331 -7.20 26.45 -15.78
C HIS A 331 -7.17 24.93 -15.77
N SER A 332 -7.84 24.36 -16.77
CA SER A 332 -7.98 22.92 -17.07
C SER A 332 -6.66 22.22 -17.49
N SER A 333 -5.49 22.71 -17.10
CA SER A 333 -4.24 22.27 -17.73
C SER A 333 -3.32 21.36 -16.88
N GLU A 334 -3.53 21.21 -15.58
CA GLU A 334 -2.58 20.44 -14.77
C GLU A 334 -3.03 19.03 -14.36
N PHE A 335 -4.32 18.79 -14.18
CA PHE A 335 -4.81 17.46 -13.86
C PHE A 335 -4.74 16.45 -15.02
N GLY A 336 -4.81 16.93 -16.26
CA GLY A 336 -4.67 16.10 -17.47
C GLY A 336 -3.24 15.57 -17.71
N ARG A 337 -2.22 16.16 -17.06
CA ARG A 337 -0.82 15.75 -17.25
C ARG A 337 -0.36 14.61 -16.34
N LEU A 338 -1.09 14.35 -15.26
CA LEU A 338 -0.74 13.27 -14.32
C LEU A 338 -1.23 11.88 -14.76
N LEU A 339 -2.22 11.83 -15.65
CA LEU A 339 -2.81 10.57 -16.13
C LEU A 339 -2.33 10.13 -17.52
N TYR A 340 -1.58 10.97 -18.26
CA TYR A 340 -1.11 10.64 -19.59
C TYR A 340 0.38 10.93 -19.75
N ARG A 341 1.23 9.93 -19.57
CA ARG A 341 2.58 9.86 -20.17
C ARG A 341 2.55 8.79 -21.24
N PRO A 342 2.54 9.16 -22.53
CA PRO A 342 2.88 8.23 -23.60
C PRO A 342 4.40 8.09 -23.66
N GLY A 343 4.87 6.87 -23.59
CA GLY A 343 6.29 6.53 -23.70
C GLY A 343 6.49 5.04 -23.54
#